data_914fd5f8081e1cc0fc4928b00abc8128
#
_entry.id   914fd5f8081e1cc0fc4928b00abc8128
#
_cell.length_a   1.000
_cell.length_b   1.000
_cell.length_c   1.000
_cell.angle_alpha   90.00
_cell.angle_beta   90.00
_cell.angle_gamma   90.00
#
_symmetry.space_group_name_H-M   'P 1'
#
loop_
_entity.id
_entity.type
_entity.pdbx_description
1 polymer ?
#
loop_
_entity_poly.entity_id
_entity_poly.type
_entity_poly.pdbx_seq_one_letter_code
_entity_poly.pdbx_strand_id
1 'polypeptide(L)'
;QDGLSRVGKGGTFLQFGVSDYAARATIEPYKIYNQEITITGSMAVLHSFERAADLFAAGIIDPEIFISDRLPLERYPEAIQLFSSGQGRKIQVLP
;
A
#
# COMPACT_ATOMS: atom_id res chain seq x y z
N GLN A 1 -11.93 3.17 8.76
CA GLN A 1 -13.33 2.83 9.11
C GLN A 1 -14.15 2.45 7.88
N ASP A 2 -14.07 3.22 6.82
CA ASP A 2 -14.89 3.08 5.61
C ASP A 2 -14.74 1.69 4.93
N GLY A 3 -13.53 1.16 4.87
CA GLY A 3 -13.29 -0.17 4.31
C GLY A 3 -14.00 -1.29 5.10
N LEU A 4 -13.93 -1.25 6.43
CA LEU A 4 -14.57 -2.26 7.28
C LEU A 4 -16.09 -2.22 7.18
N SER A 5 -16.67 -1.02 7.02
CA SER A 5 -18.13 -0.87 6.88
C SER A 5 -18.69 -1.53 5.61
N ARG A 6 -17.84 -1.72 4.60
CA ARG A 6 -18.20 -2.32 3.29
C ARG A 6 -18.04 -3.83 3.24
N VAL A 7 -17.47 -4.44 4.27
CA VAL A 7 -17.31 -5.91 4.33
C VAL A 7 -18.67 -6.56 4.51
N GLY A 8 -18.98 -7.50 3.65
CA GLY A 8 -20.21 -8.29 3.72
C GLY A 8 -20.09 -9.48 4.68
N LYS A 9 -21.20 -10.21 4.86
CA LYS A 9 -21.28 -11.39 5.73
C LYS A 9 -20.26 -12.47 5.32
N GLY A 10 -19.55 -13.02 6.32
CA GLY A 10 -18.48 -14.00 6.13
C GLY A 10 -17.22 -13.42 5.49
N GLY A 11 -17.15 -12.09 5.28
CA GLY A 11 -16.05 -11.45 4.58
C GLY A 11 -14.84 -11.20 5.47
N THR A 12 -13.71 -10.90 4.82
CA THR A 12 -12.46 -10.57 5.51
C THR A 12 -12.04 -9.14 5.21
N PHE A 13 -11.75 -8.37 6.26
CA PHE A 13 -11.08 -7.07 6.16
C PHE A 13 -9.60 -7.25 6.41
N LEU A 14 -8.79 -6.97 5.38
CA LEU A 14 -7.34 -6.98 5.49
C LEU A 14 -6.81 -5.55 5.69
N GLN A 15 -6.22 -5.29 6.85
CA GLN A 15 -5.47 -4.06 7.10
C GLN A 15 -4.08 -4.20 6.44
N PHE A 16 -3.99 -3.75 5.21
CA PHE A 16 -2.77 -3.82 4.41
C PHE A 16 -1.95 -2.52 4.50
N GLY A 17 -2.61 -1.36 4.49
CA GLY A 17 -1.94 -0.06 4.54
C GLY A 17 -1.47 0.31 5.95
N VAL A 18 -0.35 1.03 6.00
CA VAL A 18 0.18 1.62 7.24
C VAL A 18 -0.56 2.91 7.57
N SER A 19 -1.03 3.03 8.80
CA SER A 19 -1.52 4.29 9.36
C SER A 19 -0.52 4.86 10.37
N ASP A 20 -0.74 6.09 10.78
CA ASP A 20 0.03 6.68 11.89
C ASP A 20 -0.07 5.80 13.14
N TYR A 21 1.00 5.73 13.92
CA TYR A 21 1.07 4.91 15.14
C TYR A 21 -0.02 5.27 16.15
N ALA A 22 -0.37 6.55 16.24
CA ALA A 22 -1.41 7.05 17.15
C ALA A 22 -2.82 6.94 16.56
N ALA A 23 -2.96 6.56 15.28
CA ALA A 23 -4.28 6.41 14.66
C ALA A 23 -5.15 5.40 15.40
N ARG A 24 -6.42 5.71 15.52
CA ARG A 24 -7.43 4.86 16.14
C ARG A 24 -8.62 4.74 15.20
N ALA A 25 -9.27 3.59 15.24
CA ALA A 25 -10.50 3.35 14.49
C ALA A 25 -11.59 2.83 15.41
N THR A 26 -12.81 3.30 15.20
CA THR A 26 -13.99 2.77 15.86
C THR A 26 -14.52 1.60 15.04
N ILE A 27 -14.82 0.51 15.70
CA ILE A 27 -15.43 -0.68 15.10
C ILE A 27 -16.82 -0.91 15.69
N GLU A 28 -17.63 -1.69 14.99
CA GLU A 28 -18.96 -2.12 15.40
C GLU A 28 -18.91 -3.61 15.83
N PRO A 29 -18.71 -3.94 17.12
CA PRO A 29 -18.53 -5.34 17.54
C PRO A 29 -19.72 -6.22 17.21
N TYR A 30 -20.94 -5.68 17.33
CA TYR A 30 -22.15 -6.42 16.97
C TYR A 30 -22.19 -6.82 15.49
N LYS A 31 -21.77 -5.92 14.58
CA LYS A 31 -21.69 -6.22 13.15
C LYS A 31 -20.68 -7.33 12.86
N ILE A 32 -19.51 -7.26 13.51
CA ILE A 32 -18.45 -8.27 13.38
C ILE A 32 -18.99 -9.64 13.78
N TYR A 33 -19.62 -9.73 14.96
CA TYR A 33 -20.22 -10.96 15.46
C TYR A 33 -21.35 -11.47 14.57
N ASN A 34 -22.33 -10.63 14.25
CA ASN A 34 -23.55 -11.02 13.54
C ASN A 34 -23.30 -11.37 12.07
N GLN A 35 -22.26 -10.81 11.48
CA GLN A 35 -21.91 -11.05 10.07
C GLN A 35 -20.69 -11.96 9.91
N GLU A 36 -20.16 -12.53 10.98
CA GLU A 36 -19.01 -13.44 10.97
C GLU A 36 -17.80 -12.84 10.22
N ILE A 37 -17.50 -11.55 10.47
CA ILE A 37 -16.43 -10.82 9.80
C ILE A 37 -15.08 -11.17 10.42
N THR A 38 -14.11 -11.49 9.58
CA THR A 38 -12.70 -11.62 9.99
C THR A 38 -11.97 -10.31 9.79
N ILE A 39 -11.21 -9.87 10.80
CA ILE A 39 -10.29 -8.74 10.69
C ILE A 39 -8.87 -9.27 10.86
N THR A 40 -8.01 -9.00 9.89
CA THR A 40 -6.62 -9.45 9.91
C THR A 40 -5.69 -8.35 9.39
N GLY A 41 -4.41 -8.45 9.67
CA GLY A 41 -3.40 -7.52 9.21
C GLY A 41 -2.33 -8.20 8.37
N SER A 42 -1.63 -7.41 7.57
CA SER A 42 -0.47 -7.84 6.80
C SER A 42 0.69 -6.88 7.06
N MET A 43 1.80 -7.42 7.53
CA MET A 43 3.06 -6.65 7.60
C MET A 43 3.68 -6.60 6.21
N ALA A 44 4.21 -5.43 5.84
CA ALA A 44 4.91 -5.25 4.58
C ALA A 44 6.21 -6.08 4.54
N VAL A 45 6.53 -6.59 3.37
CA VAL A 45 7.84 -7.17 3.02
C VAL A 45 8.34 -8.27 3.96
N LEU A 46 7.77 -9.45 3.85
CA LEU A 46 8.35 -10.66 4.41
C LEU A 46 8.75 -11.58 3.25
N HIS A 47 10.06 -11.70 2.98
CA HIS A 47 10.64 -12.53 1.90
C HIS A 47 10.05 -12.29 0.49
N SER A 48 9.48 -11.11 0.25
CA SER A 48 8.86 -10.78 -1.03
C SER A 48 9.75 -9.93 -1.94
N PHE A 49 10.82 -9.34 -1.42
CA PHE A 49 11.69 -8.44 -2.18
C PHE A 49 12.41 -9.17 -3.32
N GLU A 50 13.06 -10.30 -3.02
CA GLU A 50 13.75 -11.12 -4.03
C GLU A 50 12.77 -11.60 -5.10
N ARG A 51 11.62 -12.11 -4.69
CA ARG A 51 10.58 -12.56 -5.63
C ARG A 51 10.07 -11.44 -6.52
N ALA A 52 9.93 -10.23 -6.00
CA ALA A 52 9.56 -9.07 -6.81
C ALA A 52 10.68 -8.70 -7.81
N ALA A 53 11.94 -8.73 -7.37
CA ALA A 53 13.09 -8.50 -8.26
C ALA A 53 13.17 -9.54 -9.38
N ASP A 54 12.93 -10.81 -9.09
CA ASP A 54 12.90 -11.89 -10.07
C ASP A 54 11.80 -11.68 -11.12
N LEU A 55 10.62 -11.22 -10.70
CA LEU A 55 9.52 -10.92 -11.63
C LEU A 55 9.85 -9.76 -12.58
N PHE A 56 10.54 -8.74 -12.10
CA PHE A 56 11.05 -7.66 -12.94
C PHE A 56 12.14 -8.16 -13.88
N ALA A 57 13.11 -8.93 -13.38
CA ALA A 57 14.20 -9.48 -14.19
C ALA A 57 13.69 -10.42 -15.28
N ALA A 58 12.64 -11.18 -15.00
CA ALA A 58 11.99 -12.07 -15.97
C ALA A 58 11.09 -11.33 -16.99
N GLY A 59 10.93 -10.01 -16.87
CA GLY A 59 10.07 -9.21 -17.74
C GLY A 59 8.57 -9.49 -17.58
N ILE A 60 8.16 -10.17 -16.49
CA ILE A 60 6.75 -10.45 -16.20
C ILE A 60 6.03 -9.19 -15.77
N ILE A 61 6.75 -8.29 -15.09
CA ILE A 61 6.24 -6.99 -14.64
C ILE A 61 7.00 -5.89 -15.38
N ASP A 62 6.28 -5.04 -16.10
CA ASP A 62 6.84 -3.85 -16.71
C ASP A 62 6.97 -2.72 -15.68
N PRO A 63 8.20 -2.27 -15.34
CA PRO A 63 8.40 -1.18 -14.39
C PRO A 63 7.78 0.15 -14.84
N GLU A 64 7.65 0.37 -16.16
CA GLU A 64 7.10 1.62 -16.71
C GLU A 64 5.63 1.84 -16.30
N ILE A 65 4.90 0.78 -16.01
CA ILE A 65 3.52 0.89 -15.52
C ILE A 65 3.48 1.56 -14.14
N PHE A 66 4.52 1.38 -13.32
CA PHE A 66 4.57 1.87 -11.95
C PHE A 66 5.27 3.21 -11.82
N ILE A 67 6.35 3.42 -12.57
CA ILE A 67 7.17 4.63 -12.48
C ILE A 67 6.48 5.76 -13.25
N SER A 68 6.03 6.76 -12.52
CA SER A 68 5.42 7.95 -13.11
C SER A 68 6.43 9.05 -13.45
N ASP A 69 7.51 9.12 -12.68
CA ASP A 69 8.50 10.17 -12.80
C ASP A 69 9.91 9.66 -12.53
N ARG A 70 10.88 10.19 -13.26
CA ARG A 70 12.30 9.96 -13.03
C ARG A 70 13.00 11.29 -12.92
N LEU A 71 13.69 11.51 -11.82
CA LEU A 71 14.40 12.75 -11.53
C LEU A 71 15.86 12.42 -11.21
N PRO A 72 16.81 13.25 -11.65
CA PRO A 72 18.20 13.11 -11.23
C PRO A 72 18.36 13.46 -9.74
N LEU A 73 19.43 12.98 -9.13
CA LEU A 73 19.67 13.15 -7.69
C LEU A 73 19.69 14.63 -7.25
N GLU A 74 20.17 15.52 -8.10
CA GLU A 74 20.20 16.97 -7.84
C GLU A 74 18.80 17.54 -7.62
N ARG A 75 17.78 16.91 -8.16
CA ARG A 75 16.37 17.30 -8.02
C ARG A 75 15.63 16.52 -6.93
N TYR A 76 16.35 15.89 -6.01
CA TYR A 76 15.75 15.16 -4.89
C TYR A 76 14.70 15.95 -4.09
N PRO A 77 14.93 17.24 -3.74
CA PRO A 77 13.91 18.02 -3.04
C PRO A 77 12.59 18.12 -3.81
N GLU A 78 12.65 18.20 -5.13
CA GLU A 78 11.47 18.21 -6.00
C GLU A 78 10.77 16.86 -6.02
N ALA A 79 11.52 15.76 -6.03
CA ALA A 79 10.97 14.42 -5.91
C ALA A 79 10.14 14.25 -4.62
N ILE A 80 10.63 14.78 -3.51
CA ILE A 80 9.91 14.77 -2.22
C ILE A 80 8.63 15.62 -2.28
N GLN A 81 8.68 16.80 -2.92
CA GLN A 81 7.50 17.65 -3.08
C GLN A 81 6.43 16.94 -3.94
N LEU A 82 6.84 16.34 -5.04
CA LEU A 82 5.97 15.60 -5.93
C LEU A 82 5.32 14.42 -5.22
N PHE A 83 6.10 13.64 -4.45
CA PHE A 83 5.60 12.56 -3.62
C PHE A 83 4.56 13.05 -2.60
N SER A 84 4.87 14.14 -1.89
CA SER A 84 4.01 14.70 -0.84
C SER A 84 2.69 15.27 -1.40
N SER A 85 2.68 15.69 -2.66
CA SER A 85 1.48 16.20 -3.34
C SER A 85 0.49 15.08 -3.72
N GLY A 86 0.92 13.81 -3.69
CA GLY A 86 0.11 12.66 -4.11
C GLY A 86 -0.13 12.56 -5.62
N GLN A 87 0.57 13.34 -6.43
CA GLN A 87 0.39 13.34 -7.90
C GLN A 87 1.15 12.22 -8.60
N GLY A 88 2.29 11.80 -8.03
CA GLY A 88 3.09 10.70 -8.57
C GLY A 88 2.64 9.32 -8.06
N ARG A 89 2.80 8.28 -8.88
CA ARG A 89 2.60 6.88 -8.45
C ARG A 89 3.86 6.32 -7.79
N LYS A 90 4.94 6.27 -8.53
CA LYS A 90 6.27 5.87 -8.07
C LYS A 90 7.29 6.82 -8.69
N ILE A 91 7.95 7.59 -7.84
CA ILE A 91 8.97 8.56 -8.25
C ILE A 91 10.33 7.91 -8.04
N GLN A 92 11.09 7.79 -9.09
CA GLN A 92 12.44 7.24 -9.08
C GLN A 92 13.46 8.36 -9.11
N VAL A 93 14.41 8.33 -8.19
CA VAL A 93 15.57 9.22 -8.20
C VAL A 93 16.77 8.43 -8.74
N LEU A 94 17.40 8.98 -9.76
CA LEU A 94 18.55 8.38 -10.43
C LEU A 94 19.84 9.06 -9.94
N PRO A 95 20.91 8.29 -9.67
CA PRO A 95 22.21 8.84 -9.32
C PRO A 95 22.84 9.64 -10.44
#